data_994ec09275bc7e1a96e646f4bf7b7c8f
#
_entry.id   994ec09275bc7e1a96e646f4bf7b7c8f
#
_cell.length_a   1.000
_cell.length_b   1.000
_cell.length_c   1.000
_cell.angle_alpha   90.00
_cell.angle_beta   90.00
_cell.angle_gamma   90.00
#
_symmetry.space_group_name_H-M   'P 1'
#
loop_
_entity.id
_entity.type
_entity.pdbx_description
1 polymer ?
#
loop_
_entity_poly.entity_id
_entity_poly.type
_entity_poly.pdbx_seq_one_letter_code
_entity_poly.pdbx_strand_id
1 'polypeptide(L)'
;MSYPRTLEVLARLHVDPHFREAWRRDAPGALTPLGLTPPEAEALQRVAPDVVERAGRMMDFHRTERVREQLAWVDEAKRPELVPLRARFLQDVPPEVLNREEAIAYCRFLEAGEHAPHAKLLQRLPAYVPQLARCERLRLQLAWGLAPMPASGPRVESFDYPVLTLLAALDAPGWPPVAPKPTCVEYLKVPNLPAVMTRELPSP
;
A
#
# COMPACT_ATOMS: atom_id res chain seq x y z
N MET A 1 -22.91 -27.06 -12.34
CA MET A 1 -22.41 -25.72 -12.79
C MET A 1 -21.25 -25.32 -11.88
N SER A 2 -20.07 -25.12 -12.45
CA SER A 2 -18.86 -24.75 -11.66
C SER A 2 -18.79 -23.25 -11.44
N TYR A 3 -19.62 -22.73 -10.55
CA TYR A 3 -19.60 -21.32 -10.13
C TYR A 3 -18.23 -20.79 -9.65
N PRO A 4 -17.29 -21.62 -9.12
CA PRO A 4 -16.02 -21.10 -8.57
C PRO A 4 -15.17 -20.32 -9.58
N ARG A 5 -15.06 -20.80 -10.83
CA ARG A 5 -14.20 -20.14 -11.84
C ARG A 5 -14.76 -18.81 -12.34
N THR A 6 -16.07 -18.74 -12.54
CA THR A 6 -16.73 -17.48 -12.93
C THR A 6 -16.55 -16.41 -11.84
N LEU A 7 -16.68 -16.80 -10.57
CA LEU A 7 -16.47 -15.90 -9.43
C LEU A 7 -15.00 -15.44 -9.32
N GLU A 8 -14.05 -16.34 -9.57
CA GLU A 8 -12.62 -16.00 -9.60
C GLU A 8 -12.31 -14.98 -10.71
N VAL A 9 -12.87 -15.17 -11.90
CA VAL A 9 -12.71 -14.21 -13.02
C VAL A 9 -13.34 -12.86 -12.69
N LEU A 10 -14.54 -12.84 -12.11
CA LEU A 10 -15.19 -11.60 -11.66
C LEU A 10 -14.36 -10.90 -10.59
N ALA A 11 -13.88 -11.65 -9.58
CA ALA A 11 -12.99 -11.10 -8.56
C ALA A 11 -11.73 -10.49 -9.20
N ARG A 12 -11.11 -11.21 -10.15
CA ARG A 12 -9.93 -10.72 -10.85
C ARG A 12 -10.23 -9.46 -11.67
N LEU A 13 -11.37 -9.38 -12.36
CA LEU A 13 -11.81 -8.16 -13.05
C LEU A 13 -11.96 -6.95 -12.10
N HIS A 14 -12.30 -7.19 -10.83
CA HIS A 14 -12.42 -6.11 -9.86
C HIS A 14 -11.07 -5.63 -9.34
N VAL A 15 -10.09 -6.52 -9.13
CA VAL A 15 -8.86 -6.21 -8.39
C VAL A 15 -7.61 -6.08 -9.26
N ASP A 16 -7.60 -6.66 -10.48
CA ASP A 16 -6.45 -6.67 -11.38
C ASP A 16 -6.64 -5.67 -12.53
N PRO A 17 -6.05 -4.47 -12.47
CA PRO A 17 -6.21 -3.47 -13.51
C PRO A 17 -5.61 -3.90 -14.87
N HIS A 18 -4.55 -4.73 -14.86
CA HIS A 18 -3.97 -5.27 -16.09
C HIS A 18 -4.90 -6.26 -16.76
N PHE A 19 -5.57 -7.10 -15.97
CA PHE A 19 -6.56 -8.03 -16.46
C PHE A 19 -7.81 -7.29 -16.99
N ARG A 20 -8.28 -6.24 -16.31
CA ARG A 20 -9.37 -5.37 -16.80
C ARG A 20 -9.02 -4.75 -18.15
N GLU A 21 -7.81 -4.22 -18.29
CA GLU A 21 -7.37 -3.61 -19.55
C GLU A 21 -7.25 -4.64 -20.67
N ALA A 22 -6.72 -5.85 -20.40
CA ALA A 22 -6.67 -6.94 -21.36
C ALA A 22 -8.07 -7.36 -21.78
N TRP A 23 -8.97 -7.54 -20.83
CA TRP A 23 -10.38 -7.89 -21.08
C TRP A 23 -11.12 -6.80 -21.85
N ARG A 24 -10.92 -5.53 -21.54
CA ARG A 24 -11.52 -4.40 -22.28
C ARG A 24 -11.08 -4.36 -23.73
N ARG A 25 -9.84 -4.73 -24.00
CA ARG A 25 -9.26 -4.76 -25.35
C ARG A 25 -9.74 -5.97 -26.16
N ASP A 26 -9.74 -7.13 -25.54
CA ASP A 26 -10.13 -8.40 -26.14
C ASP A 26 -10.66 -9.36 -25.05
N ALA A 27 -11.97 -9.29 -24.77
CA ALA A 27 -12.59 -10.14 -23.76
C ALA A 27 -12.48 -11.64 -24.09
N PRO A 28 -12.72 -12.11 -25.33
CA PRO A 28 -12.51 -13.52 -25.66
C PRO A 28 -11.08 -13.99 -25.43
N GLY A 29 -10.09 -13.24 -25.89
CA GLY A 29 -8.66 -13.57 -25.71
C GLY A 29 -8.24 -13.61 -24.25
N ALA A 30 -8.71 -12.66 -23.43
CA ALA A 30 -8.42 -12.62 -22.00
C ALA A 30 -9.04 -13.79 -21.21
N LEU A 31 -10.20 -14.30 -21.66
CA LEU A 31 -10.92 -15.41 -20.98
C LEU A 31 -10.43 -16.80 -21.43
N THR A 32 -9.90 -16.94 -22.64
CA THR A 32 -9.46 -18.23 -23.21
C THR A 32 -8.55 -19.04 -22.29
N PRO A 33 -7.49 -18.47 -21.68
CA PRO A 33 -6.56 -19.24 -20.84
C PRO A 33 -7.13 -19.67 -19.49
N LEU A 34 -8.35 -19.23 -19.13
CA LEU A 34 -8.92 -19.45 -17.79
C LEU A 34 -9.71 -20.76 -17.67
N GLY A 35 -9.83 -21.51 -18.76
CA GLY A 35 -10.49 -22.81 -18.75
C GLY A 35 -11.98 -22.75 -18.40
N LEU A 36 -12.66 -21.68 -18.81
CA LEU A 36 -14.10 -21.52 -18.68
C LEU A 36 -14.83 -22.37 -19.71
N THR A 37 -16.02 -22.83 -19.35
CA THR A 37 -16.93 -23.44 -20.32
C THR A 37 -17.47 -22.37 -21.28
N PRO A 38 -17.89 -22.77 -22.52
CA PRO A 38 -18.44 -21.80 -23.48
C PRO A 38 -19.59 -20.95 -22.91
N PRO A 39 -20.57 -21.49 -22.17
CA PRO A 39 -21.63 -20.68 -21.56
C PRO A 39 -21.13 -19.68 -20.51
N GLU A 40 -20.10 -20.06 -19.72
CA GLU A 40 -19.49 -19.17 -18.72
C GLU A 40 -18.74 -18.01 -19.40
N ALA A 41 -17.96 -18.31 -20.44
CA ALA A 41 -17.24 -17.30 -21.19
C ALA A 41 -18.21 -16.32 -21.87
N GLU A 42 -19.28 -16.83 -22.49
CA GLU A 42 -20.31 -16.01 -23.12
C GLU A 42 -21.03 -15.11 -22.09
N ALA A 43 -21.37 -15.64 -20.92
CA ALA A 43 -22.00 -14.86 -19.86
C ALA A 43 -21.10 -13.71 -19.39
N LEU A 44 -19.80 -13.97 -19.21
CA LEU A 44 -18.82 -12.94 -18.81
C LEU A 44 -18.62 -11.90 -19.91
N GLN A 45 -18.58 -12.29 -21.20
CA GLN A 45 -18.46 -11.36 -22.31
C GLN A 45 -19.65 -10.39 -22.43
N ARG A 46 -20.82 -10.76 -21.91
CA ARG A 46 -22.00 -9.88 -21.84
C ARG A 46 -21.93 -8.83 -20.73
N VAL A 47 -20.96 -8.95 -19.79
CA VAL A 47 -20.79 -7.93 -18.75
C VAL A 47 -20.34 -6.63 -19.43
N ALA A 48 -21.09 -5.58 -19.22
CA ALA A 48 -20.79 -4.29 -19.83
C ALA A 48 -19.45 -3.72 -19.34
N PRO A 49 -18.56 -3.26 -20.24
CA PRO A 49 -17.23 -2.75 -19.86
C PRO A 49 -17.26 -1.62 -18.84
N ASP A 50 -18.26 -0.75 -18.91
CA ASP A 50 -18.41 0.37 -17.96
C ASP A 50 -18.75 -0.10 -16.54
N VAL A 51 -19.45 -1.23 -16.39
CA VAL A 51 -19.74 -1.85 -15.07
C VAL A 51 -18.45 -2.38 -14.45
N VAL A 52 -17.64 -3.10 -15.24
CA VAL A 52 -16.35 -3.61 -14.80
C VAL A 52 -15.42 -2.47 -14.39
N GLU A 53 -15.35 -1.43 -15.22
CA GLU A 53 -14.52 -0.26 -14.97
C GLU A 53 -14.95 0.51 -13.71
N ARG A 54 -16.26 0.65 -13.49
CA ARG A 54 -16.83 1.27 -12.29
C ARG A 54 -16.49 0.48 -11.03
N ALA A 55 -16.61 -0.85 -11.09
CA ALA A 55 -16.26 -1.74 -9.99
C ALA A 55 -14.75 -1.66 -9.68
N GLY A 56 -13.90 -1.62 -10.70
CA GLY A 56 -12.46 -1.42 -10.55
C GLY A 56 -12.11 -0.10 -9.87
N ARG A 57 -12.69 1.03 -10.31
CA ARG A 57 -12.49 2.34 -9.67
C ARG A 57 -12.96 2.36 -8.23
N MET A 58 -14.05 1.67 -7.91
CA MET A 58 -14.52 1.53 -6.54
C MET A 58 -13.49 0.79 -5.68
N MET A 59 -12.92 -0.30 -6.18
CA MET A 59 -11.87 -1.04 -5.50
C MET A 59 -10.62 -0.18 -5.27
N ASP A 60 -10.16 0.54 -6.29
CA ASP A 60 -9.01 1.45 -6.21
C ASP A 60 -9.24 2.57 -5.18
N PHE A 61 -10.45 3.10 -5.11
CA PHE A 61 -10.87 4.05 -4.07
C PHE A 61 -10.79 3.42 -2.67
N HIS A 62 -11.36 2.24 -2.47
CA HIS A 62 -11.31 1.55 -1.18
C HIS A 62 -9.88 1.22 -0.74
N ARG A 63 -9.02 0.78 -1.65
CA ARG A 63 -7.61 0.54 -1.35
C ARG A 63 -6.91 1.82 -0.89
N THR A 64 -7.18 2.93 -1.56
CA THR A 64 -6.62 4.24 -1.18
C THR A 64 -7.08 4.65 0.20
N GLU A 65 -8.38 4.55 0.51
CA GLU A 65 -8.90 4.89 1.83
C GLU A 65 -8.32 4.01 2.93
N ARG A 66 -8.17 2.70 2.71
CA ARG A 66 -7.51 1.79 3.66
C ARG A 66 -6.09 2.23 4.02
N VAL A 67 -5.32 2.69 3.03
CA VAL A 67 -3.98 3.23 3.28
C VAL A 67 -4.07 4.53 4.08
N ARG A 68 -4.95 5.46 3.72
CA ARG A 68 -5.12 6.75 4.40
C ARG A 68 -5.58 6.63 5.85
N GLU A 69 -6.47 5.67 6.15
CA GLU A 69 -6.91 5.39 7.52
C GLU A 69 -5.77 4.98 8.47
N GLN A 70 -4.73 4.34 7.94
CA GLN A 70 -3.59 3.87 8.71
C GLN A 70 -2.39 4.83 8.67
N LEU A 71 -2.26 5.61 7.61
CA LEU A 71 -1.12 6.47 7.29
C LEU A 71 -1.63 7.88 6.96
N ALA A 72 -1.96 8.68 7.97
CA ALA A 72 -2.52 10.02 7.78
C ALA A 72 -1.64 10.95 6.93
N TRP A 73 -0.32 10.71 6.90
CA TRP A 73 0.63 11.52 6.15
C TRP A 73 0.61 11.29 4.63
N VAL A 74 -0.08 10.25 4.13
CA VAL A 74 -0.20 9.99 2.67
C VAL A 74 -1.35 10.74 2.01
N ASP A 75 -1.86 11.79 2.63
CA ASP A 75 -2.91 12.62 2.07
C ASP A 75 -2.43 13.36 0.80
N GLU A 76 -2.97 12.96 -0.34
CA GLU A 76 -2.61 13.50 -1.66
C GLU A 76 -3.05 14.95 -1.86
N ALA A 77 -4.09 15.40 -1.16
CA ALA A 77 -4.47 16.80 -1.17
C ALA A 77 -3.39 17.69 -0.56
N LYS A 78 -2.62 17.15 0.38
CA LYS A 78 -1.47 17.80 0.99
C LYS A 78 -0.16 17.54 0.25
N ARG A 79 -0.06 16.41 -0.50
CA ARG A 79 1.17 15.91 -1.17
C ARG A 79 0.86 15.33 -2.54
N PRO A 80 0.61 16.19 -3.56
CA PRO A 80 0.23 15.74 -4.90
C PRO A 80 1.28 14.85 -5.58
N GLU A 81 2.55 14.89 -5.14
CA GLU A 81 3.62 14.03 -5.63
C GLU A 81 3.38 12.54 -5.35
N LEU A 82 2.51 12.20 -4.38
CA LEU A 82 2.13 10.82 -4.08
C LEU A 82 1.12 10.24 -5.08
N VAL A 83 0.39 11.08 -5.82
CA VAL A 83 -0.64 10.63 -6.79
C VAL A 83 -0.09 9.61 -7.81
N PRO A 84 1.02 9.89 -8.53
CA PRO A 84 1.57 8.92 -9.48
C PRO A 84 2.10 7.65 -8.82
N LEU A 85 2.61 7.74 -7.59
CA LEU A 85 3.07 6.57 -6.82
C LEU A 85 1.90 5.70 -6.39
N ARG A 86 0.81 6.31 -5.92
CA ARG A 86 -0.41 5.56 -5.61
C ARG A 86 -0.97 4.86 -6.85
N ALA A 87 -1.07 5.56 -7.97
CA ALA A 87 -1.54 4.96 -9.22
C ALA A 87 -0.69 3.73 -9.60
N ARG A 88 0.62 3.83 -9.45
CA ARG A 88 1.54 2.74 -9.71
C ARG A 88 1.42 1.59 -8.71
N PHE A 89 1.26 1.92 -7.42
CA PHE A 89 0.99 0.92 -6.37
C PHE A 89 -0.26 0.11 -6.66
N LEU A 90 -1.36 0.76 -7.01
CA LEU A 90 -2.62 0.09 -7.34
C LEU A 90 -2.51 -0.84 -8.56
N GLN A 91 -1.59 -0.54 -9.49
CA GLN A 91 -1.32 -1.37 -10.66
C GLN A 91 -0.42 -2.56 -10.35
N ASP A 92 0.66 -2.34 -9.60
CA ASP A 92 1.75 -3.32 -9.46
C ASP A 92 1.57 -4.23 -8.24
N VAL A 93 0.86 -3.79 -7.21
CA VAL A 93 0.71 -4.50 -5.95
C VAL A 93 -0.70 -5.08 -5.84
N PRO A 94 -0.85 -6.40 -5.67
CA PRO A 94 -2.15 -7.01 -5.43
C PRO A 94 -2.84 -6.42 -4.20
N PRO A 95 -4.19 -6.36 -4.19
CA PRO A 95 -4.93 -5.86 -3.04
C PRO A 95 -4.81 -6.79 -1.83
N GLU A 96 -4.68 -6.20 -0.66
CA GLU A 96 -4.71 -6.91 0.61
C GLU A 96 -6.13 -6.92 1.21
N VAL A 97 -6.41 -7.91 2.04
CA VAL A 97 -7.75 -8.09 2.63
C VAL A 97 -8.01 -7.08 3.74
N LEU A 98 -7.01 -6.81 4.57
CA LEU A 98 -7.14 -5.95 5.75
C LEU A 98 -6.51 -4.58 5.52
N ASN A 99 -7.12 -3.53 6.08
CA ASN A 99 -6.64 -2.15 5.95
C ASN A 99 -5.17 -1.99 6.37
N ARG A 100 -4.77 -2.64 7.46
CA ARG A 100 -3.38 -2.60 7.95
C ARG A 100 -2.40 -3.27 6.99
N GLU A 101 -2.81 -4.35 6.34
CA GLU A 101 -1.97 -5.09 5.40
C GLU A 101 -1.79 -4.29 4.11
N GLU A 102 -2.83 -3.62 3.63
CA GLU A 102 -2.77 -2.68 2.51
C GLU A 102 -1.81 -1.52 2.82
N ALA A 103 -1.88 -0.95 4.02
CA ALA A 103 -0.96 0.11 4.46
C ALA A 103 0.49 -0.39 4.58
N ILE A 104 0.70 -1.60 5.10
CA ILE A 104 2.02 -2.23 5.16
C ILE A 104 2.58 -2.47 3.76
N ALA A 105 1.74 -2.94 2.83
CA ALA A 105 2.14 -3.15 1.43
C ALA A 105 2.52 -1.82 0.77
N TYR A 106 1.77 -0.75 1.02
CA TYR A 106 2.10 0.58 0.52
C TYR A 106 3.42 1.13 1.11
N CYS A 107 3.66 0.93 2.40
CA CYS A 107 4.95 1.28 2.99
C CYS A 107 6.10 0.54 2.32
N ARG A 108 5.99 -0.78 2.11
CA ARG A 108 7.00 -1.57 1.39
C ARG A 108 7.25 -1.06 -0.02
N PHE A 109 6.19 -0.66 -0.69
CA PHE A 109 6.28 -0.06 -2.03
C PHE A 109 7.08 1.26 -2.00
N LEU A 110 6.88 2.11 -0.99
CA LEU A 110 7.64 3.36 -0.82
C LEU A 110 9.08 3.14 -0.34
N GLU A 111 9.35 2.05 0.37
CA GLU A 111 10.70 1.65 0.81
C GLU A 111 11.54 1.04 -0.33
N ALA A 112 10.90 0.68 -1.43
CA ALA A 112 11.58 0.03 -2.54
C ALA A 112 12.72 0.91 -3.07
N GLY A 113 13.92 0.30 -3.17
CA GLY A 113 15.12 1.03 -3.53
C GLY A 113 15.21 1.39 -5.02
N GLU A 114 16.40 1.82 -5.42
CA GLU A 114 16.70 2.33 -6.77
C GLU A 114 16.44 1.34 -7.91
N HIS A 115 16.34 0.05 -7.61
CA HIS A 115 16.06 -1.00 -8.59
C HIS A 115 14.58 -1.28 -8.83
N ALA A 116 13.69 -0.61 -8.10
CA ALA A 116 12.26 -0.79 -8.28
C ALA A 116 11.77 -0.20 -9.62
N PRO A 117 10.74 -0.79 -10.24
CA PRO A 117 10.16 -0.25 -11.48
C PRO A 117 9.68 1.20 -11.38
N HIS A 118 9.37 1.65 -10.15
CA HIS A 118 8.90 3.00 -9.85
C HIS A 118 9.97 3.90 -9.20
N ALA A 119 11.25 3.51 -9.22
CA ALA A 119 12.35 4.27 -8.60
C ALA A 119 12.40 5.74 -9.04
N LYS A 120 12.17 6.04 -10.32
CA LYS A 120 12.12 7.41 -10.85
C LYS A 120 11.02 8.27 -10.20
N LEU A 121 9.93 7.66 -9.76
CA LEU A 121 8.88 8.39 -9.03
C LEU A 121 9.31 8.64 -7.58
N LEU A 122 9.96 7.66 -6.94
CA LEU A 122 10.49 7.82 -5.58
C LEU A 122 11.56 8.91 -5.50
N GLN A 123 12.40 9.06 -6.50
CA GLN A 123 13.44 10.11 -6.57
C GLN A 123 12.88 11.54 -6.57
N ARG A 124 11.58 11.73 -6.83
CA ARG A 124 10.90 13.02 -6.74
C ARG A 124 10.47 13.39 -5.32
N LEU A 125 10.52 12.43 -4.41
CA LEU A 125 10.20 12.63 -3.00
C LEU A 125 11.46 12.98 -2.21
N PRO A 126 11.31 13.63 -1.04
CA PRO A 126 12.41 13.81 -0.11
C PRO A 126 13.05 12.47 0.28
N ALA A 127 14.37 12.46 0.46
CA ALA A 127 15.15 11.26 0.77
C ALA A 127 14.72 10.56 2.07
N TYR A 128 14.04 11.26 2.96
CA TYR A 128 13.54 10.69 4.22
C TYR A 128 12.22 9.90 4.05
N VAL A 129 11.50 10.01 2.91
CA VAL A 129 10.18 9.36 2.74
C VAL A 129 10.25 7.83 2.85
N PRO A 130 11.23 7.13 2.26
CA PRO A 130 11.39 5.69 2.50
C PRO A 130 11.60 5.33 3.98
N GLN A 131 12.28 6.19 4.74
CA GLN A 131 12.50 5.97 6.17
C GLN A 131 11.24 6.22 7.01
N LEU A 132 10.41 7.21 6.64
CA LEU A 132 9.06 7.38 7.21
C LEU A 132 8.20 6.14 6.96
N ALA A 133 8.19 5.65 5.74
CA ALA A 133 7.46 4.44 5.37
C ALA A 133 7.94 3.22 6.18
N ARG A 134 9.26 3.06 6.34
CA ARG A 134 9.85 2.00 7.18
C ARG A 134 9.42 2.13 8.65
N CYS A 135 9.45 3.32 9.21
CA CYS A 135 9.03 3.59 10.58
C CYS A 135 7.55 3.20 10.80
N GLU A 136 6.66 3.64 9.92
CA GLU A 136 5.24 3.34 10.01
C GLU A 136 4.93 1.86 9.75
N ARG A 137 5.59 1.23 8.79
CA ARG A 137 5.46 -0.21 8.58
C ARG A 137 5.83 -1.00 9.83
N LEU A 138 6.93 -0.68 10.46
CA LEU A 138 7.37 -1.34 11.70
C LEU A 138 6.34 -1.11 12.81
N ARG A 139 5.84 0.12 12.98
CA ARG A 139 4.79 0.44 13.95
C ARG A 139 3.55 -0.44 13.72
N LEU A 140 3.06 -0.52 12.49
CA LEU A 140 1.91 -1.36 12.15
C LEU A 140 2.18 -2.85 12.38
N GLN A 141 3.31 -3.36 11.90
CA GLN A 141 3.66 -4.77 12.06
C GLN A 141 3.77 -5.18 13.54
N LEU A 142 4.39 -4.35 14.37
CA LEU A 142 4.55 -4.62 15.80
C LEU A 142 3.21 -4.49 16.55
N ALA A 143 2.40 -3.49 16.23
CA ALA A 143 1.08 -3.30 16.82
C ALA A 143 0.19 -4.53 16.64
N TRP A 144 0.22 -5.13 15.47
CA TRP A 144 -0.61 -6.27 15.11
C TRP A 144 0.06 -7.64 15.27
N GLY A 145 1.28 -7.69 15.84
CA GLY A 145 2.01 -8.94 16.05
C GLY A 145 2.49 -9.62 14.75
N LEU A 146 2.61 -8.87 13.67
CA LEU A 146 3.11 -9.34 12.37
C LEU A 146 4.65 -9.29 12.27
N ALA A 147 5.30 -8.70 13.26
CA ALA A 147 6.73 -8.73 13.46
C ALA A 147 7.05 -9.08 14.92
N PRO A 148 8.16 -9.80 15.19
CA PRO A 148 8.52 -10.17 16.55
C PRO A 148 8.98 -8.95 17.35
N MET A 149 8.57 -8.90 18.62
CA MET A 149 9.17 -8.04 19.63
C MET A 149 10.35 -8.77 20.27
N PRO A 150 11.37 -8.06 20.75
CA PRO A 150 12.39 -8.65 21.61
C PRO A 150 11.75 -9.34 22.83
N ALA A 151 12.38 -10.41 23.34
CA ALA A 151 11.91 -11.11 24.53
C ALA A 151 11.89 -10.22 25.77
N SER A 152 12.77 -9.21 25.81
CA SER A 152 12.82 -8.20 26.87
C SER A 152 13.13 -6.81 26.27
N GLY A 153 12.47 -5.80 26.81
CA GLY A 153 12.68 -4.39 26.43
C GLY A 153 12.03 -3.97 25.12
N PRO A 154 12.30 -2.73 24.70
CA PRO A 154 11.79 -2.18 23.47
C PRO A 154 12.51 -2.74 22.24
N ARG A 155 11.86 -2.70 21.09
CA ARG A 155 12.56 -2.80 19.82
C ARG A 155 13.11 -1.43 19.45
N VAL A 156 14.40 -1.36 19.08
CA VAL A 156 15.06 -0.11 18.70
C VAL A 156 15.52 -0.22 17.25
N GLU A 157 15.22 0.81 16.47
CA GLU A 157 15.62 0.91 15.06
C GLU A 157 16.27 2.27 14.80
N SER A 158 17.32 2.26 13.98
CA SER A 158 18.06 3.48 13.61
C SER A 158 17.55 4.05 12.30
N PHE A 159 17.54 5.39 12.22
CA PHE A 159 17.13 6.17 11.05
C PHE A 159 18.13 7.31 10.84
N ASP A 160 18.36 7.72 9.60
CA ASP A 160 19.22 8.86 9.28
C ASP A 160 18.52 10.22 9.48
N TYR A 161 17.21 10.19 9.71
CA TYR A 161 16.37 11.37 9.91
C TYR A 161 15.53 11.26 11.18
N PRO A 162 15.10 12.38 11.77
CA PRO A 162 14.22 12.41 12.94
C PRO A 162 12.78 12.08 12.53
N VAL A 163 12.49 10.79 12.29
CA VAL A 163 11.27 10.33 11.64
C VAL A 163 10.01 10.61 12.43
N LEU A 164 10.01 10.56 13.76
CA LEU A 164 8.81 10.90 14.55
C LEU A 164 8.56 12.40 14.59
N THR A 165 9.62 13.20 14.68
CA THR A 165 9.52 14.66 14.52
C THR A 165 8.99 15.04 13.15
N LEU A 166 9.45 14.35 12.09
CA LEU A 166 8.93 14.53 10.72
C LEU A 166 7.45 14.16 10.63
N LEU A 167 7.03 13.00 11.16
CA LEU A 167 5.63 12.57 11.15
C LEU A 167 4.72 13.60 11.80
N ALA A 168 5.14 14.19 12.92
CA ALA A 168 4.38 15.25 13.58
C ALA A 168 4.30 16.55 12.74
N ALA A 169 5.31 16.83 11.90
CA ALA A 169 5.31 18.00 11.02
C ALA A 169 4.48 17.80 9.73
N LEU A 170 4.09 16.57 9.42
CA LEU A 170 3.37 16.24 8.18
C LEU A 170 1.85 16.55 8.22
N ASP A 171 1.34 17.17 9.27
CA ASP A 171 -0.03 17.68 9.28
C ASP A 171 -0.22 18.89 8.33
N ALA A 172 0.85 19.65 8.08
CA ALA A 172 0.85 20.74 7.12
C ALA A 172 0.98 20.22 5.66
N PRO A 173 0.47 21.00 4.67
CA PRO A 173 0.71 20.69 3.26
C PRO A 173 2.19 20.73 2.87
N GLY A 174 2.55 19.91 1.89
CA GLY A 174 3.93 19.80 1.37
C GLY A 174 4.84 18.95 2.25
N TRP A 175 6.11 18.99 1.90
CA TRP A 175 7.16 18.22 2.56
C TRP A 175 8.03 19.15 3.42
N PRO A 176 8.15 18.92 4.74
CA PRO A 176 9.01 19.76 5.58
C PRO A 176 10.48 19.63 5.15
N PRO A 177 11.22 20.75 5.03
CA PRO A 177 12.65 20.71 4.75
C PRO A 177 13.41 20.27 6.01
N VAL A 178 13.99 19.07 5.98
CA VAL A 178 14.74 18.52 7.12
C VAL A 178 16.07 17.99 6.65
N ALA A 179 17.15 18.42 7.35
CA ALA A 179 18.47 17.86 7.16
C ALA A 179 18.58 16.47 7.82
N PRO A 180 19.45 15.59 7.30
CA PRO A 180 19.79 14.34 7.99
C PRO A 180 20.23 14.60 9.42
N LYS A 181 19.64 13.88 10.35
CA LYS A 181 19.99 13.88 11.77
C LYS A 181 19.73 12.46 12.28
N PRO A 182 20.76 11.63 12.43
CA PRO A 182 20.59 10.27 12.89
C PRO A 182 19.85 10.20 14.22
N THR A 183 18.85 9.35 14.27
CA THR A 183 18.03 9.11 15.46
C THR A 183 17.73 7.63 15.60
N CYS A 184 17.33 7.21 16.80
CA CYS A 184 16.78 5.89 17.05
C CYS A 184 15.31 6.01 17.45
N VAL A 185 14.50 5.06 17.03
CA VAL A 185 13.10 4.95 17.46
C VAL A 185 12.94 3.69 18.29
N GLU A 186 12.46 3.88 19.51
CA GLU A 186 12.01 2.78 20.36
C GLU A 186 10.54 2.48 20.09
N TYR A 187 10.22 1.19 19.99
CA TYR A 187 8.86 0.66 19.87
C TYR A 187 8.55 -0.19 21.10
N LEU A 188 7.55 0.23 21.87
CA LEU A 188 7.05 -0.46 23.05
C LEU A 188 5.62 -0.94 22.80
N LYS A 189 5.40 -2.23 22.81
CA LYS A 189 4.05 -2.79 22.66
C LYS A 189 3.19 -2.43 23.88
N VAL A 190 1.99 -1.93 23.63
CA VAL A 190 1.01 -1.69 24.68
C VAL A 190 0.34 -3.01 25.04
N PRO A 191 0.39 -3.46 26.31
CA PRO A 191 -0.26 -4.71 26.72
C PRO A 191 -1.74 -4.72 26.37
N ASN A 192 -2.23 -5.84 25.82
CA ASN A 192 -3.63 -6.08 25.50
C ASN A 192 -4.27 -5.15 24.46
N LEU A 193 -3.48 -4.31 23.78
CA LEU A 193 -3.96 -3.44 22.71
C LEU A 193 -3.16 -3.69 21.41
N PRO A 194 -3.79 -3.53 20.24
CA PRO A 194 -3.09 -3.52 18.95
C PRO A 194 -2.42 -2.14 18.73
N ALA A 195 -1.59 -1.74 19.67
CA ALA A 195 -0.93 -0.44 19.69
C ALA A 195 0.53 -0.57 20.11
N VAL A 196 1.34 0.37 19.62
CA VAL A 196 2.74 0.52 19.95
C VAL A 196 3.00 1.97 20.31
N MET A 197 3.59 2.20 21.46
CA MET A 197 4.16 3.50 21.80
C MET A 197 5.50 3.64 21.10
N THR A 198 5.75 4.81 20.54
CA THR A 198 7.02 5.14 19.89
C THR A 198 7.68 6.32 20.59
N ARG A 199 9.00 6.26 20.73
CA ARG A 199 9.81 7.36 21.26
C ARG A 199 11.06 7.53 20.43
N GLU A 200 11.34 8.78 20.03
CA GLU A 200 12.56 9.14 19.31
C GLU A 200 13.67 9.45 20.31
N LEU A 201 14.83 8.88 20.08
CA LEU A 201 16.03 9.07 20.87
C LEU A 201 17.15 9.62 19.96
N PRO A 202 18.08 10.44 20.49
CA PRO A 202 19.29 10.76 19.74
C PRO A 202 20.05 9.46 19.44
N SER A 203 20.68 9.40 18.27
CA SER A 203 21.59 8.30 17.95
C SER A 203 22.81 8.37 18.88
N PRO A 204 23.31 7.25 19.38
CA PRO A 204 24.52 7.20 20.21
C PRO A 204 25.76 7.66 19.46
#